data_0a524ff3f1201d918c92869e5265da46
#
_entry.id   0a524ff3f1201d918c92869e5265da46
#
_cell.length_a   1.000
_cell.length_b   1.000
_cell.length_c   1.000
_cell.angle_alpha   90.00
_cell.angle_beta   90.00
_cell.angle_gamma   90.00
#
_symmetry.space_group_name_H-M   'P 1'
#
loop_
_entity.id
_entity.type
_entity.pdbx_description
1 polymer ?
#
loop_
_entity_poly.entity_id
_entity_poly.type
_entity_poly.pdbx_seq_one_letter_code
_entity_poly.pdbx_strand_id
1 'polypeptide(L)'
;MQNRKNKRAKACDIPTRVKREVWERDKGCCVLCGASVNTAPNAHYISRAHGGLGIPENIVTLCTGFGPGNCHDRYDNGTKEEREAMGRRIRAYLQSQYPGWDESRLIYKKGDSDG
;
A
#
# COMPACT_ATOMS: atom_id res chain seq x y z
N MET A 1 -13.76 25.84 -12.82
CA MET A 1 -13.96 24.40 -13.05
C MET A 1 -13.25 23.57 -12.02
N GLN A 2 -13.92 22.63 -11.47
CA GLN A 2 -13.41 21.83 -10.38
C GLN A 2 -12.89 20.52 -10.89
N ASN A 3 -11.72 20.12 -10.44
CA ASN A 3 -11.21 18.77 -10.68
C ASN A 3 -11.48 17.95 -9.45
N ARG A 4 -12.68 17.45 -9.36
CA ARG A 4 -13.03 16.63 -8.22
C ARG A 4 -12.69 15.19 -8.51
N LYS A 5 -11.99 14.56 -7.59
CA LYS A 5 -11.82 13.13 -7.64
C LYS A 5 -13.16 12.50 -7.29
N ASN A 6 -13.47 11.39 -7.97
CA ASN A 6 -14.65 10.63 -7.57
C ASN A 6 -14.39 9.97 -6.23
N LYS A 7 -15.42 9.40 -5.63
CA LYS A 7 -15.32 8.81 -4.30
C LYS A 7 -14.28 7.69 -4.25
N ARG A 8 -14.23 6.88 -5.31
CA ARG A 8 -13.28 5.76 -5.35
C ARG A 8 -11.84 6.26 -5.36
N ALA A 9 -11.54 7.23 -6.22
CA ALA A 9 -10.17 7.75 -6.30
C ALA A 9 -9.76 8.37 -4.99
N LYS A 10 -10.66 9.13 -4.35
CA LYS A 10 -10.37 9.76 -3.08
C LYS A 10 -10.12 8.73 -1.99
N ALA A 11 -10.90 7.66 -1.96
CA ALA A 11 -10.74 6.61 -0.96
C ALA A 11 -9.41 5.87 -1.12
N CYS A 12 -8.87 5.83 -2.34
CA CYS A 12 -7.60 5.15 -2.61
C CYS A 12 -6.38 6.04 -2.39
N ASP A 13 -6.57 7.36 -2.25
CA ASP A 13 -5.47 8.26 -1.91
C ASP A 13 -4.99 7.98 -0.51
N ILE A 14 -3.70 8.24 -0.26
CA ILE A 14 -3.10 8.01 1.05
C ILE A 14 -2.99 9.36 1.77
N PRO A 15 -3.82 9.60 2.80
CA PRO A 15 -3.71 10.85 3.56
C PRO A 15 -2.38 10.94 4.28
N THR A 16 -1.95 12.18 4.56
CA THR A 16 -0.70 12.41 5.28
C THR A 16 -0.67 11.67 6.62
N ARG A 17 -1.78 11.65 7.34
CA ARG A 17 -1.84 10.96 8.62
C ARG A 17 -1.58 9.46 8.49
N VAL A 18 -2.03 8.87 7.37
CA VAL A 18 -1.80 7.45 7.12
C VAL A 18 -0.34 7.21 6.77
N LYS A 19 0.25 8.08 5.95
CA LYS A 19 1.67 7.97 5.62
C LYS A 19 2.52 8.03 6.89
N ARG A 20 2.18 8.92 7.81
CA ARG A 20 2.91 9.04 9.06
C ARG A 20 2.78 7.78 9.91
N GLU A 21 1.57 7.27 10.04
CA GLU A 21 1.34 6.05 10.82
C GLU A 21 2.10 4.87 10.22
N VAL A 22 2.05 4.72 8.90
CA VAL A 22 2.75 3.63 8.21
C VAL A 22 4.25 3.78 8.39
N TRP A 23 4.78 5.01 8.24
CA TRP A 23 6.20 5.27 8.42
C TRP A 23 6.66 4.89 9.82
N GLU A 24 5.91 5.28 10.83
CA GLU A 24 6.26 4.98 12.21
C GLU A 24 6.18 3.49 12.49
N ARG A 25 5.12 2.84 12.01
CA ARG A 25 4.97 1.39 12.18
C ARG A 25 6.13 0.63 11.55
N ASP A 26 6.53 1.03 10.34
CA ASP A 26 7.56 0.34 9.57
C ASP A 26 8.96 0.85 9.90
N LYS A 27 9.06 1.85 10.78
CA LYS A 27 10.33 2.43 11.24
C LYS A 27 11.16 2.97 10.08
N GLY A 28 10.47 3.48 9.05
CA GLY A 28 11.12 4.06 7.88
C GLY A 28 11.87 3.05 7.02
N CYS A 29 11.65 1.76 7.24
CA CYS A 29 12.37 0.71 6.54
C CYS A 29 11.46 -0.03 5.57
N CYS A 30 12.04 -0.44 4.45
CA CYS A 30 11.33 -1.28 3.49
C CYS A 30 10.93 -2.60 4.17
N VAL A 31 9.66 -2.94 4.13
CA VAL A 31 9.18 -4.15 4.80
C VAL A 31 9.62 -5.43 4.09
N LEU A 32 10.15 -5.33 2.89
CA LEU A 32 10.61 -6.49 2.12
C LEU A 32 12.11 -6.71 2.23
N CYS A 33 12.91 -5.66 2.00
CA CYS A 33 14.37 -5.82 1.98
C CYS A 33 15.07 -5.19 3.18
N GLY A 34 14.36 -4.42 3.99
CA GLY A 34 14.94 -3.80 5.18
C GLY A 34 15.73 -2.53 4.93
N ALA A 35 15.78 -2.04 3.71
CA ALA A 35 16.52 -0.81 3.41
C ALA A 35 15.97 0.34 4.24
N SER A 36 16.87 1.19 4.75
CA SER A 36 16.50 2.34 5.56
C SER A 36 16.71 3.67 4.86
N VAL A 37 17.11 3.63 3.58
CA VAL A 37 17.28 4.83 2.77
C VAL A 37 16.46 4.70 1.51
N ASN A 38 16.02 5.84 0.98
CA ASN A 38 15.20 5.88 -0.24
C ASN A 38 13.97 5.00 -0.10
N THR A 39 13.25 5.18 1.00
CA THR A 39 12.01 4.45 1.27
C THR A 39 10.84 5.43 1.35
N ALA A 40 9.63 4.94 1.12
CA ALA A 40 8.43 5.78 1.21
C ALA A 40 7.24 4.94 1.67
N PRO A 41 6.37 5.51 2.52
CA PRO A 41 5.20 4.81 3.05
C PRO A 41 4.00 4.97 2.13
N ASN A 42 4.16 4.58 0.87
CA ASN A 42 3.15 4.86 -0.14
C ASN A 42 2.86 3.69 -1.07
N ALA A 43 3.19 2.48 -0.67
CA ALA A 43 2.95 1.32 -1.51
C ALA A 43 1.64 0.63 -1.12
N HIS A 44 0.73 0.51 -2.07
CA HIS A 44 -0.53 -0.19 -1.87
C HIS A 44 -0.32 -1.70 -1.99
N TYR A 45 -0.76 -2.45 -0.99
CA TYR A 45 -0.78 -3.91 -1.11
C TYR A 45 -1.77 -4.32 -2.18
N ILE A 46 -3.02 -3.85 -2.07
CA ILE A 46 -3.99 -3.98 -3.17
C ILE A 46 -3.92 -2.66 -3.92
N SER A 47 -3.65 -2.74 -5.22
CA SER A 47 -3.38 -1.56 -6.03
C SER A 47 -4.58 -0.63 -6.16
N ARG A 48 -4.31 0.64 -6.45
CA ARG A 48 -5.37 1.61 -6.73
C ARG A 48 -6.25 1.14 -7.88
N ALA A 49 -5.65 0.50 -8.87
CA ALA A 49 -6.39 0.02 -10.04
C ALA A 49 -7.44 -1.02 -9.63
N HIS A 50 -7.18 -1.75 -8.56
CA HIS A 50 -8.13 -2.74 -8.04
C HIS A 50 -8.95 -2.19 -6.88
N GLY A 51 -8.93 -0.89 -6.67
CA GLY A 51 -9.72 -0.27 -5.61
C GLY A 51 -9.08 -0.30 -4.24
N GLY A 52 -7.78 -0.56 -4.16
CA GLY A 52 -7.09 -0.62 -2.86
C GLY A 52 -7.15 0.69 -2.12
N LEU A 53 -7.59 0.65 -0.88
CA LEU A 53 -7.81 1.83 -0.06
C LEU A 53 -6.49 2.40 0.47
N GLY A 54 -6.49 3.71 0.73
CA GLY A 54 -5.34 4.40 1.33
C GLY A 54 -5.42 4.38 2.85
N ILE A 55 -5.43 3.20 3.43
CA ILE A 55 -5.53 2.99 4.88
C ILE A 55 -4.33 2.21 5.36
N PRO A 56 -3.96 2.34 6.65
CA PRO A 56 -2.74 1.67 7.14
C PRO A 56 -2.71 0.17 6.88
N GLU A 57 -3.88 -0.47 6.90
CA GLU A 57 -3.99 -1.91 6.68
C GLU A 57 -3.68 -2.33 5.25
N ASN A 58 -3.56 -1.37 4.33
CA ASN A 58 -3.28 -1.65 2.92
C ASN A 58 -2.01 -0.98 2.42
N ILE A 59 -1.33 -0.19 3.26
CA ILE A 59 -0.18 0.59 2.82
C ILE A 59 1.06 0.14 3.57
N VAL A 60 2.18 0.01 2.85
CA VAL A 60 3.46 -0.35 3.47
C VAL A 60 4.57 0.55 2.93
N THR A 61 5.67 0.58 3.69
CA THR A 61 6.89 1.29 3.28
C THR A 61 7.73 0.34 2.43
N LEU A 62 8.09 0.78 1.24
CA LEU A 62 8.99 0.04 0.36
C LEU A 62 10.10 0.95 -0.11
N CYS A 63 11.24 0.37 -0.49
CA CYS A 63 12.31 1.16 -1.05
C CYS A 63 11.94 1.60 -2.47
N THR A 64 12.27 2.85 -2.79
CA THR A 64 11.84 3.47 -4.05
C THR A 64 13.00 3.94 -4.92
N GLY A 65 14.21 3.89 -4.46
CA GLY A 65 15.43 4.34 -5.16
C GLY A 65 15.31 4.75 -6.62
N PHE A 66 16.36 5.26 -7.18
CA PHE A 66 16.36 5.64 -8.59
C PHE A 66 16.61 4.40 -9.45
N GLY A 67 15.91 4.34 -10.59
CA GLY A 67 16.10 3.25 -11.52
C GLY A 67 15.31 2.00 -11.17
N PRO A 68 15.34 1.03 -12.07
CA PRO A 68 14.59 -0.21 -11.89
C PRO A 68 15.22 -1.10 -10.81
N GLY A 69 14.43 -1.99 -10.26
CA GLY A 69 14.95 -2.99 -9.35
C GLY A 69 14.69 -2.74 -7.87
N ASN A 70 14.18 -1.54 -7.50
CA ASN A 70 13.77 -1.32 -6.12
C ASN A 70 12.48 -2.10 -5.83
N CYS A 71 12.19 -2.31 -4.54
CA CYS A 71 11.03 -3.14 -4.18
C CYS A 71 9.72 -2.55 -4.65
N HIS A 72 9.55 -1.23 -4.58
CA HIS A 72 8.31 -0.59 -5.01
C HIS A 72 8.07 -0.85 -6.50
N ASP A 73 9.10 -0.66 -7.32
CA ASP A 73 8.98 -0.89 -8.76
C ASP A 73 8.74 -2.37 -9.07
N ARG A 74 9.46 -3.26 -8.39
CA ARG A 74 9.30 -4.69 -8.63
C ARG A 74 7.91 -5.18 -8.24
N TYR A 75 7.36 -4.62 -7.16
CA TYR A 75 6.01 -5.01 -6.75
C TYR A 75 4.95 -4.49 -7.72
N ASP A 76 5.15 -3.27 -8.24
CA ASP A 76 4.18 -2.68 -9.16
C ASP A 76 4.31 -3.23 -10.58
N ASN A 77 5.52 -3.44 -11.05
CA ASN A 77 5.80 -3.69 -12.47
C ASN A 77 6.62 -4.95 -12.74
N GLY A 78 6.91 -5.74 -11.73
CA GLY A 78 7.69 -6.96 -11.92
C GLY A 78 6.88 -8.06 -12.57
N THR A 79 7.51 -9.22 -12.70
CA THR A 79 6.83 -10.37 -13.26
C THR A 79 5.68 -10.81 -12.33
N LYS A 80 4.78 -11.61 -12.87
CA LYS A 80 3.67 -12.12 -12.07
C LYS A 80 4.20 -12.89 -10.86
N GLU A 81 5.22 -13.72 -11.06
CA GLU A 81 5.82 -14.49 -9.98
C GLU A 81 6.42 -13.60 -8.90
N GLU A 82 7.14 -12.55 -9.32
CA GLU A 82 7.71 -11.61 -8.36
C GLU A 82 6.64 -10.91 -7.55
N ARG A 83 5.63 -10.39 -8.25
CA ARG A 83 4.55 -9.65 -7.58
C ARG A 83 3.80 -10.54 -6.60
N GLU A 84 3.55 -11.81 -6.97
CA GLU A 84 2.85 -12.72 -6.08
C GLU A 84 3.68 -13.07 -4.86
N ALA A 85 4.98 -13.32 -5.06
CA ALA A 85 5.86 -13.65 -3.94
C ALA A 85 5.99 -12.48 -2.98
N MET A 86 6.17 -11.27 -3.52
CA MET A 86 6.29 -10.08 -2.70
C MET A 86 4.96 -9.79 -1.98
N GLY A 87 3.85 -9.98 -2.69
CA GLY A 87 2.53 -9.77 -2.12
C GLY A 87 2.26 -10.68 -0.93
N ARG A 88 2.68 -11.95 -1.02
CA ARG A 88 2.50 -12.87 0.10
C ARG A 88 3.28 -12.39 1.34
N ARG A 89 4.48 -11.85 1.14
CA ARG A 89 5.28 -11.35 2.25
C ARG A 89 4.66 -10.09 2.86
N ILE A 90 4.18 -9.18 2.01
CA ILE A 90 3.50 -7.97 2.50
C ILE A 90 2.25 -8.35 3.27
N ARG A 91 1.48 -9.30 2.74
CA ARG A 91 0.26 -9.77 3.39
C ARG A 91 0.56 -10.35 4.77
N ALA A 92 1.58 -11.19 4.87
CA ALA A 92 1.96 -11.78 6.15
C ALA A 92 2.35 -10.70 7.15
N TYR A 93 3.08 -9.69 6.68
CA TYR A 93 3.47 -8.57 7.53
C TYR A 93 2.24 -7.82 8.05
N LEU A 94 1.33 -7.46 7.15
CA LEU A 94 0.13 -6.72 7.55
C LEU A 94 -0.75 -7.53 8.50
N GLN A 95 -0.86 -8.82 8.26
CA GLN A 95 -1.60 -9.69 9.16
C GLN A 95 -0.98 -9.71 10.55
N SER A 96 0.35 -9.62 10.63
CA SER A 96 1.03 -9.61 11.92
C SER A 96 0.85 -8.28 12.66
N GLN A 97 0.54 -7.21 11.95
CA GLN A 97 0.41 -5.88 12.54
C GLN A 97 -1.01 -5.57 13.02
N TYR A 98 -2.01 -6.20 12.41
CA TYR A 98 -3.41 -5.85 12.68
C TYR A 98 -4.23 -7.10 12.99
N PRO A 99 -4.59 -7.33 14.26
CA PRO A 99 -5.48 -8.44 14.60
C PRO A 99 -6.79 -8.33 13.83
N GLY A 100 -7.23 -9.44 13.25
CA GLY A 100 -8.47 -9.42 12.47
C GLY A 100 -8.33 -8.82 11.08
N TRP A 101 -7.08 -8.62 10.62
CA TRP A 101 -6.86 -8.08 9.27
C TRP A 101 -7.58 -8.94 8.24
N ASP A 102 -8.32 -8.30 7.35
CA ASP A 102 -9.16 -8.98 6.36
C ASP A 102 -9.00 -8.28 5.02
N GLU A 103 -8.47 -9.00 4.06
CA GLU A 103 -8.18 -8.46 2.74
C GLU A 103 -9.42 -7.87 2.07
N SER A 104 -10.59 -8.44 2.31
CA SER A 104 -11.82 -7.96 1.69
C SER A 104 -12.20 -6.55 2.15
N ARG A 105 -11.64 -6.09 3.25
CA ARG A 105 -11.93 -4.74 3.77
C ARG A 105 -11.00 -3.68 3.21
N LEU A 106 -10.05 -4.07 2.39
CA LEU A 106 -9.04 -3.16 1.85
C LEU A 106 -9.44 -2.56 0.51
N ILE A 107 -10.61 -2.90 0.01
CA ILE A 107 -11.06 -2.53 -1.32
C ILE A 107 -12.27 -1.63 -1.23
N TYR A 108 -12.25 -0.55 -2.02
CA TYR A 108 -13.40 0.35 -2.11
C TYR A 108 -14.62 -0.40 -2.64
N LYS A 109 -15.74 -0.22 -1.99
CA LYS A 109 -17.00 -0.82 -2.39
C LYS A 109 -18.02 0.29 -2.64
N LYS A 110 -18.47 0.35 -3.88
CA LYS A 110 -19.43 1.37 -4.27
C LYS A 110 -20.71 1.16 -3.46
N GLY A 111 -21.19 2.26 -2.87
CA GLY A 111 -22.45 2.21 -2.13
C GLY A 111 -22.29 2.00 -0.63
N ASP A 112 -21.15 1.46 -0.19
CA ASP A 112 -20.97 1.20 1.24
C ASP A 112 -20.96 2.48 2.04
N SER A 113 -20.30 3.50 1.52
CA SER A 113 -20.18 4.77 2.22
C SER A 113 -21.47 5.56 2.23
N ASP A 114 -22.44 5.16 1.45
CA ASP A 114 -23.73 5.82 1.38
C ASP A 114 -24.69 5.28 2.39
N GLY A 115 -24.36 4.16 2.95
CA GLY A 115 -25.20 3.49 3.91
C GLY A 115 -25.38 4.28 5.17
#